data_2e3d11f21f1bd8e6aec757eeb3901f68
#
_entry.id   2e3d11f21f1bd8e6aec757eeb3901f68
#
_cell.length_a   1.000
_cell.length_b   1.000
_cell.length_c   1.000
_cell.angle_alpha   90.00
_cell.angle_beta   90.00
_cell.angle_gamma   90.00
#
_symmetry.space_group_name_H-M   'P 1'
#
loop_
_entity.id
_entity.type
_entity.pdbx_description
1 polymer ?
#
loop_
_entity_poly.entity_id
_entity_poly.type
_entity_poly.pdbx_seq_one_letter_code
_entity_poly.pdbx_strand_id
1 'polypeptide(L)'
;PLYRLDFATVQGSYVGQSEQQLKDALTTAENVSPCILWIDEIEKGLSGAGSSNDGGVSTRMVGQFLFWLQESKKQVFVVATANDVSMLPSELLRRGRFDELFFIDLPTAEERYDIIKMYMRKYLSLDFAGELADRIVEMTEGFTGADLESTVRDLAYRVIANDDFVLDEENVVQAFKNVVPLSQ
;
A
#
# COMPACT_ATOMS: atom_id res chain seq x y z
N PRO A 1 9.71 6.26 -16.49
CA PRO A 1 9.08 4.94 -16.26
C PRO A 1 9.07 4.59 -14.77
N LEU A 2 8.14 3.69 -14.36
CA LEU A 2 8.01 3.15 -13.01
C LEU A 2 8.35 1.67 -13.06
N TYR A 3 9.22 1.25 -12.14
CA TYR A 3 9.62 -0.15 -11.95
C TYR A 3 9.27 -0.56 -10.52
N ARG A 4 8.77 -1.78 -10.34
CA ARG A 4 8.49 -2.35 -9.03
C ARG A 4 9.62 -3.29 -8.62
N LEU A 5 10.13 -3.09 -7.42
CA LEU A 5 11.05 -4.01 -6.75
C LEU A 5 10.30 -4.69 -5.60
N ASP A 6 10.19 -6.01 -5.67
CA ASP A 6 9.62 -6.82 -4.61
C ASP A 6 10.76 -7.49 -3.82
N PHE A 7 10.99 -7.00 -2.60
CA PHE A 7 12.03 -7.53 -1.73
C PHE A 7 11.76 -8.99 -1.31
N ALA A 8 10.50 -9.40 -1.22
CA ALA A 8 10.17 -10.78 -0.86
C ALA A 8 10.61 -11.77 -1.94
N THR A 9 10.53 -11.39 -3.23
CA THR A 9 10.99 -12.23 -4.34
C THR A 9 12.51 -12.27 -4.48
N VAL A 10 13.20 -11.25 -3.97
CA VAL A 10 14.67 -11.17 -3.95
C VAL A 10 15.28 -12.09 -2.88
N GLN A 11 14.50 -12.52 -1.88
CA GLN A 11 14.93 -13.50 -0.89
C GLN A 11 14.97 -14.92 -1.50
N GLY A 12 16.08 -15.27 -2.11
CA GLY A 12 16.27 -16.60 -2.68
C GLY A 12 16.55 -17.67 -1.62
N SER A 13 16.40 -18.94 -2.03
CA SER A 13 16.58 -20.13 -1.16
C SER A 13 18.04 -20.41 -0.78
N TYR A 14 19.01 -19.75 -1.40
CA TYR A 14 20.45 -20.01 -1.19
C TYR A 14 21.18 -18.76 -0.69
N VAL A 15 22.13 -18.98 0.22
CA VAL A 15 23.01 -17.92 0.77
C VAL A 15 23.80 -17.26 -0.37
N GLY A 16 23.78 -15.94 -0.43
CA GLY A 16 24.46 -15.13 -1.46
C GLY A 16 23.64 -14.85 -2.72
N GLN A 17 22.59 -15.61 -3.01
CA GLN A 17 21.74 -15.38 -4.18
C GLN A 17 20.89 -14.10 -4.02
N SER A 18 20.34 -13.89 -2.85
CA SER A 18 19.51 -12.72 -2.53
C SER A 18 20.29 -11.41 -2.65
N GLU A 19 21.51 -11.38 -2.16
CA GLU A 19 22.39 -10.20 -2.26
C GLU A 19 22.72 -9.87 -3.71
N GLN A 20 23.00 -10.89 -4.52
CA GLN A 20 23.29 -10.69 -5.95
C GLN A 20 22.06 -10.21 -6.71
N GLN A 21 20.90 -10.79 -6.45
CA GLN A 21 19.63 -10.38 -7.06
C GLN A 21 19.26 -8.93 -6.72
N LEU A 22 19.44 -8.53 -5.46
CA LEU A 22 19.23 -7.14 -5.05
C LEU A 22 20.20 -6.21 -5.80
N LYS A 23 21.48 -6.56 -5.87
CA LYS A 23 22.50 -5.79 -6.59
C LYS A 23 22.13 -5.61 -8.07
N ASP A 24 21.71 -6.71 -8.72
CA ASP A 24 21.34 -6.70 -10.13
C ASP A 24 20.10 -5.85 -10.38
N ALA A 25 19.09 -5.91 -9.48
CA ALA A 25 17.89 -5.08 -9.55
C ALA A 25 18.22 -3.59 -9.40
N LEU A 26 19.03 -3.21 -8.41
CA LEU A 26 19.45 -1.82 -8.19
C LEU A 26 20.32 -1.29 -9.35
N THR A 27 21.23 -2.11 -9.87
CA THR A 27 22.03 -1.78 -11.05
C THR A 27 21.14 -1.59 -12.28
N THR A 28 20.11 -2.41 -12.43
CA THR A 28 19.15 -2.27 -13.53
C THR A 28 18.40 -0.95 -13.42
N ALA A 29 17.93 -0.56 -12.22
CA ALA A 29 17.27 0.72 -12.00
C ALA A 29 18.17 1.90 -12.37
N GLU A 30 19.46 1.83 -12.03
CA GLU A 30 20.44 2.86 -12.42
C GLU A 30 20.64 2.94 -13.94
N ASN A 31 20.68 1.80 -14.62
CA ASN A 31 20.90 1.75 -16.07
C ASN A 31 19.71 2.29 -16.87
N VAL A 32 18.50 2.21 -16.32
CA VAL A 32 17.28 2.72 -16.96
C VAL A 32 16.87 4.11 -16.45
N SER A 33 17.72 4.74 -15.64
CA SER A 33 17.47 6.09 -15.13
C SER A 33 17.33 7.13 -16.29
N PRO A 34 16.47 8.15 -16.19
CA PRO A 34 15.66 8.49 -15.03
C PRO A 34 14.41 7.60 -14.85
N CYS A 35 14.17 7.13 -13.64
CA CYS A 35 13.04 6.26 -13.35
C CYS A 35 12.54 6.42 -11.90
N ILE A 36 11.33 5.88 -11.64
CA ILE A 36 10.79 5.67 -10.30
C ILE A 36 10.98 4.20 -9.94
N LEU A 37 11.57 3.92 -8.79
CA LEU A 37 11.67 2.59 -8.21
C LEU A 37 10.65 2.49 -7.06
N TRP A 38 9.59 1.72 -7.25
CA TRP A 38 8.57 1.47 -6.24
C TRP A 38 8.87 0.18 -5.49
N ILE A 39 8.92 0.27 -4.18
CA ILE A 39 9.18 -0.84 -3.26
C ILE A 39 7.96 -0.96 -2.35
N ASP A 40 7.19 -2.03 -2.54
CA ASP A 40 5.99 -2.28 -1.76
C ASP A 40 6.30 -3.16 -0.55
N GLU A 41 5.74 -2.82 0.62
CA GLU A 41 5.92 -3.55 1.87
C GLU A 41 7.40 -3.84 2.19
N ILE A 42 8.22 -2.78 2.16
CA ILE A 42 9.68 -2.88 2.31
C ILE A 42 10.10 -3.62 3.60
N GLU A 43 9.28 -3.55 4.66
CA GLU A 43 9.52 -4.25 5.91
C GLU A 43 9.55 -5.78 5.73
N LYS A 44 8.77 -6.34 4.82
CA LYS A 44 8.73 -7.80 4.59
C LYS A 44 10.06 -8.37 4.11
N GLY A 45 10.76 -7.59 3.30
CA GLY A 45 12.08 -8.01 2.79
C GLY A 45 13.26 -7.65 3.68
N LEU A 46 13.06 -6.77 4.66
CA LEU A 46 14.13 -6.27 5.53
C LEU A 46 13.96 -6.66 7.00
N SER A 47 12.84 -7.27 7.38
CA SER A 47 12.47 -7.60 8.78
C SER A 47 13.35 -8.69 9.42
N GLY A 48 14.14 -9.42 8.69
CA GLY A 48 15.07 -10.45 9.22
C GLY A 48 16.41 -9.91 9.71
N ALA A 49 16.67 -8.61 9.58
CA ALA A 49 17.95 -8.02 9.96
C ALA A 49 18.13 -8.05 11.49
N GLY A 50 19.04 -8.91 11.94
CA GLY A 50 19.33 -9.11 13.38
C GLY A 50 18.82 -10.44 13.96
N SER A 51 18.06 -11.24 13.20
CA SER A 51 17.73 -12.61 13.62
C SER A 51 18.87 -13.57 13.27
N SER A 52 19.18 -14.50 14.20
CA SER A 52 20.24 -15.49 14.00
C SER A 52 19.84 -16.61 13.01
N ASN A 53 18.62 -16.61 12.51
CA ASN A 53 18.05 -17.72 11.73
C ASN A 53 18.34 -17.67 10.23
N ASP A 54 18.74 -16.52 9.66
CA ASP A 54 18.95 -16.34 8.21
C ASP A 54 20.43 -16.24 7.80
N GLY A 55 21.36 -16.56 8.72
CA GLY A 55 22.80 -16.46 8.45
C GLY A 55 23.28 -15.04 8.18
N GLY A 56 22.52 -14.02 8.56
CA GLY A 56 22.85 -12.61 8.36
C GLY A 56 22.58 -12.08 6.93
N VAL A 57 21.83 -12.82 6.11
CA VAL A 57 21.48 -12.41 4.73
C VAL A 57 20.70 -11.12 4.73
N SER A 58 19.65 -11.04 5.54
CA SER A 58 18.83 -9.82 5.65
C SER A 58 19.65 -8.62 6.10
N THR A 59 20.57 -8.79 7.05
CA THR A 59 21.47 -7.71 7.50
C THR A 59 22.37 -7.20 6.36
N ARG A 60 22.91 -8.10 5.54
CA ARG A 60 23.76 -7.72 4.40
C ARG A 60 22.95 -7.05 3.30
N MET A 61 21.76 -7.54 3.00
CA MET A 61 20.84 -6.89 2.04
C MET A 61 20.45 -5.48 2.49
N VAL A 62 20.11 -5.29 3.77
CA VAL A 62 19.87 -3.97 4.35
C VAL A 62 21.09 -3.07 4.15
N GLY A 63 22.27 -3.53 4.53
CA GLY A 63 23.50 -2.75 4.37
C GLY A 63 23.78 -2.35 2.92
N GLN A 64 23.55 -3.26 1.98
CA GLN A 64 23.71 -3.02 0.54
C GLN A 64 22.71 -1.99 0.02
N PHE A 65 21.45 -2.11 0.40
CA PHE A 65 20.41 -1.16 0.01
C PHE A 65 20.65 0.23 0.58
N LEU A 66 21.03 0.32 1.86
CA LEU A 66 21.39 1.56 2.52
C LEU A 66 22.57 2.26 1.87
N PHE A 67 23.60 1.49 1.53
CA PHE A 67 24.76 2.00 0.81
C PHE A 67 24.37 2.56 -0.55
N TRP A 68 23.55 1.81 -1.29
CA TRP A 68 23.06 2.26 -2.59
C TRP A 68 22.23 3.54 -2.50
N LEU A 69 21.32 3.66 -1.53
CA LEU A 69 20.52 4.88 -1.31
C LEU A 69 21.39 6.13 -1.06
N GLN A 70 22.55 5.95 -0.42
CA GLN A 70 23.46 7.06 -0.12
C GLN A 70 24.41 7.42 -1.26
N GLU A 71 24.87 6.43 -2.00
CA GLU A 71 25.96 6.58 -2.96
C GLU A 71 25.49 6.71 -4.41
N SER A 72 24.26 6.29 -4.71
CA SER A 72 23.74 6.39 -6.08
C SER A 72 23.60 7.85 -6.50
N LYS A 73 24.27 8.21 -7.59
CA LYS A 73 24.21 9.55 -8.23
C LYS A 73 23.25 9.57 -9.43
N LYS A 74 22.55 8.47 -9.66
CA LYS A 74 21.63 8.33 -10.78
C LYS A 74 20.25 8.90 -10.41
N GLN A 75 19.53 9.33 -11.42
CA GLN A 75 18.17 9.88 -11.25
C GLN A 75 17.15 8.76 -11.06
N VAL A 76 17.25 8.07 -9.92
CA VAL A 76 16.28 7.07 -9.48
C VAL A 76 15.52 7.64 -8.29
N PHE A 77 14.21 7.90 -8.49
CA PHE A 77 13.33 8.33 -7.42
C PHE A 77 12.74 7.10 -6.72
N VAL A 78 13.04 6.91 -5.45
CA VAL A 78 12.59 5.75 -4.68
C VAL A 78 11.32 6.09 -3.92
N VAL A 79 10.28 5.27 -4.11
CA VAL A 79 9.04 5.30 -3.33
C VAL A 79 8.89 3.96 -2.63
N ALA A 80 8.85 3.96 -1.31
CA ALA A 80 8.64 2.74 -0.52
C ALA A 80 7.38 2.86 0.34
N THR A 81 6.64 1.75 0.48
CA THR A 81 5.53 1.62 1.43
C THR A 81 5.92 0.67 2.55
N ALA A 82 5.41 0.90 3.75
CA ALA A 82 5.53 0.01 4.89
C ALA A 82 4.24 0.05 5.71
N ASN A 83 3.77 -1.12 6.14
CA ASN A 83 2.62 -1.24 7.04
C ASN A 83 3.04 -1.10 8.50
N ASP A 84 4.23 -1.55 8.84
CA ASP A 84 4.79 -1.47 10.19
C ASP A 84 6.23 -0.94 10.16
N VAL A 85 6.36 0.33 10.49
CA VAL A 85 7.66 1.03 10.54
C VAL A 85 8.56 0.48 11.65
N SER A 86 7.99 -0.13 12.71
CA SER A 86 8.76 -0.71 13.81
C SER A 86 9.58 -1.93 13.39
N MET A 87 9.18 -2.59 12.32
CA MET A 87 9.90 -3.73 11.73
C MET A 87 11.06 -3.29 10.83
N LEU A 88 11.14 -2.01 10.49
CA LEU A 88 12.24 -1.51 9.66
C LEU A 88 13.52 -1.32 10.48
N PRO A 89 14.68 -1.62 9.91
CA PRO A 89 15.96 -1.25 10.52
C PRO A 89 16.00 0.27 10.80
N SER A 90 16.33 0.66 12.01
CA SER A 90 16.38 2.06 12.43
C SER A 90 17.30 2.93 11.55
N GLU A 91 18.26 2.29 10.90
CA GLU A 91 19.18 2.90 9.96
C GLU A 91 18.46 3.48 8.74
N LEU A 92 17.38 2.86 8.24
CA LEU A 92 16.60 3.35 7.11
C LEU A 92 15.90 4.67 7.40
N LEU A 93 15.51 4.88 8.65
CA LEU A 93 14.76 6.05 9.10
C LEU A 93 15.67 7.25 9.42
N ARG A 94 16.99 7.09 9.34
CA ARG A 94 17.94 8.19 9.56
C ARG A 94 17.98 9.13 8.37
N ARG A 95 18.14 10.42 8.65
CA ARG A 95 18.28 11.46 7.61
C ARG A 95 19.40 11.13 6.61
N GLY A 96 19.17 11.47 5.35
CA GLY A 96 20.13 11.24 4.27
C GLY A 96 19.98 9.88 3.59
N ARG A 97 18.84 9.20 3.78
CA ARG A 97 18.46 7.95 3.12
C ARG A 97 17.12 8.06 2.43
N PHE A 98 16.03 8.17 3.19
CA PHE A 98 14.78 8.70 2.67
C PHE A 98 14.70 10.18 3.01
N ASP A 99 14.40 11.01 2.02
CA ASP A 99 14.31 12.45 2.17
C ASP A 99 13.07 12.83 2.96
N GLU A 100 11.95 12.13 2.70
CA GLU A 100 10.66 12.40 3.31
C GLU A 100 9.97 11.10 3.75
N LEU A 101 9.27 11.19 4.88
CA LEU A 101 8.44 10.12 5.43
C LEU A 101 7.01 10.67 5.61
N PHE A 102 6.05 10.00 4.99
CA PHE A 102 4.64 10.34 5.08
C PHE A 102 3.92 9.27 5.91
N PHE A 103 3.25 9.69 6.95
CA PHE A 103 2.33 8.84 7.68
C PHE A 103 0.95 8.91 7.01
N ILE A 104 0.41 7.76 6.64
CA ILE A 104 -0.93 7.65 6.04
C ILE A 104 -1.84 7.04 7.10
N ASP A 105 -2.73 7.84 7.66
CA ASP A 105 -3.73 7.44 8.64
C ASP A 105 -5.01 6.93 7.96
N LEU A 106 -5.98 6.50 8.77
CA LEU A 106 -7.33 6.23 8.30
C LEU A 106 -7.95 7.51 7.72
N PRO A 107 -8.81 7.40 6.69
CA PRO A 107 -9.38 8.57 6.06
C PRO A 107 -10.31 9.33 7.03
N THR A 108 -10.19 10.64 7.02
CA THR A 108 -11.11 11.57 7.70
C THR A 108 -12.53 11.47 7.12
N ALA A 109 -13.52 12.05 7.78
CA ALA A 109 -14.89 12.06 7.28
C ALA A 109 -15.00 12.68 5.87
N GLU A 110 -14.26 13.76 5.60
CA GLU A 110 -14.23 14.42 4.30
C GLU A 110 -13.60 13.52 3.22
N GLU A 111 -12.48 12.89 3.55
CA GLU A 111 -11.83 11.93 2.65
C GLU A 111 -12.68 10.68 2.41
N ARG A 112 -13.39 10.16 3.44
CA ARG A 112 -14.34 9.06 3.25
C ARG A 112 -15.46 9.42 2.30
N TYR A 113 -16.01 10.64 2.44
CA TYR A 113 -17.02 11.14 1.50
C TYR A 113 -16.51 11.12 0.07
N ASP A 114 -15.31 11.67 -0.17
CA ASP A 114 -14.73 11.74 -1.51
C ASP A 114 -14.40 10.34 -2.09
N ILE A 115 -13.89 9.43 -1.26
CA ILE A 115 -13.62 8.04 -1.64
C ILE A 115 -14.91 7.33 -2.03
N ILE A 116 -15.97 7.40 -1.20
CA ILE A 116 -17.26 6.77 -1.49
C ILE A 116 -17.86 7.35 -2.76
N LYS A 117 -17.88 8.67 -2.90
CA LYS A 117 -18.39 9.38 -4.07
C LYS A 117 -17.69 8.94 -5.35
N MET A 118 -16.37 8.83 -5.32
CA MET A 118 -15.55 8.35 -6.43
C MET A 118 -15.96 6.94 -6.86
N TYR A 119 -16.12 6.01 -5.89
CA TYR A 119 -16.46 4.62 -6.20
C TYR A 119 -17.95 4.42 -6.57
N MET A 120 -18.87 5.16 -5.95
CA MET A 120 -20.29 5.20 -6.35
C MET A 120 -20.42 5.61 -7.83
N ARG A 121 -19.70 6.65 -8.22
CA ARG A 121 -19.68 7.11 -9.62
C ARG A 121 -19.02 6.08 -10.56
N LYS A 122 -17.91 5.49 -10.12
CA LYS A 122 -17.13 4.52 -10.92
C LYS A 122 -17.89 3.21 -11.19
N TYR A 123 -18.53 2.65 -10.16
CA TYR A 123 -19.13 1.31 -10.26
C TYR A 123 -20.64 1.33 -10.49
N LEU A 124 -21.35 2.35 -10.03
CA LEU A 124 -22.81 2.42 -10.05
C LEU A 124 -23.35 3.58 -10.90
N SER A 125 -22.48 4.47 -11.37
CA SER A 125 -22.86 5.70 -12.08
C SER A 125 -23.83 6.58 -11.27
N LEU A 126 -23.75 6.54 -9.93
CA LEU A 126 -24.58 7.29 -9.02
C LEU A 126 -23.86 8.52 -8.46
N ASP A 127 -24.62 9.59 -8.27
CA ASP A 127 -24.17 10.72 -7.47
C ASP A 127 -24.39 10.42 -5.98
N PHE A 128 -23.35 10.71 -5.18
CA PHE A 128 -23.35 10.53 -3.74
C PHE A 128 -23.39 11.90 -3.07
N ALA A 129 -24.57 12.27 -2.52
CA ALA A 129 -24.79 13.57 -1.91
C ALA A 129 -26.00 13.56 -0.96
N GLY A 130 -26.16 14.64 -0.18
CA GLY A 130 -27.32 14.86 0.70
C GLY A 130 -27.30 13.98 1.95
N GLU A 131 -28.48 13.83 2.56
CA GLU A 131 -28.63 13.14 3.85
C GLU A 131 -28.14 11.69 3.85
N LEU A 132 -28.28 10.98 2.73
CA LEU A 132 -27.74 9.64 2.56
C LEU A 132 -26.22 9.61 2.69
N ALA A 133 -25.54 10.59 2.05
CA ALA A 133 -24.10 10.69 2.11
C ALA A 133 -23.61 10.99 3.53
N ASP A 134 -24.22 11.94 4.20
CA ASP A 134 -23.89 12.31 5.59
C ASP A 134 -24.01 11.10 6.51
N ARG A 135 -25.11 10.37 6.40
CA ARG A 135 -25.37 9.16 7.19
C ARG A 135 -24.34 8.06 6.94
N ILE A 136 -23.96 7.82 5.68
CA ILE A 136 -22.97 6.78 5.35
C ILE A 136 -21.58 7.18 5.83
N VAL A 137 -21.20 8.44 5.69
CA VAL A 137 -19.92 8.97 6.19
C VAL A 137 -19.81 8.81 7.71
N GLU A 138 -20.89 9.09 8.45
CA GLU A 138 -20.92 8.89 9.90
C GLU A 138 -20.74 7.41 10.27
N MET A 139 -21.43 6.52 9.57
CA MET A 139 -21.38 5.06 9.82
C MET A 139 -20.06 4.41 9.49
N THR A 140 -19.25 5.03 8.64
CA THR A 140 -17.98 4.47 8.13
C THR A 140 -16.75 4.97 8.90
N GLU A 141 -16.94 5.47 10.12
CA GLU A 141 -15.81 5.78 10.99
C GLU A 141 -14.93 4.53 11.21
N GLY A 142 -13.63 4.68 11.05
CA GLY A 142 -12.66 3.59 11.14
C GLY A 142 -12.51 2.73 9.87
N PHE A 143 -13.25 3.01 8.80
CA PHE A 143 -13.06 2.29 7.54
C PHE A 143 -11.81 2.75 6.80
N THR A 144 -11.11 1.79 6.21
CA THR A 144 -10.03 2.06 5.26
C THR A 144 -10.59 2.38 3.87
N GLY A 145 -9.76 2.96 2.99
CA GLY A 145 -10.14 3.15 1.59
C GLY A 145 -10.51 1.84 0.88
N ALA A 146 -9.86 0.73 1.27
CA ALA A 146 -10.16 -0.61 0.74
C ALA A 146 -11.52 -1.14 1.21
N ASP A 147 -11.90 -0.90 2.48
CA ASP A 147 -13.21 -1.27 3.01
C ASP A 147 -14.32 -0.53 2.25
N LEU A 148 -14.13 0.78 2.03
CA LEU A 148 -15.07 1.61 1.30
C LEU A 148 -15.21 1.16 -0.16
N GLU A 149 -14.10 0.90 -0.86
CA GLU A 149 -14.12 0.39 -2.24
C GLU A 149 -14.84 -0.96 -2.33
N SER A 150 -14.47 -1.91 -1.46
CA SER A 150 -15.05 -3.26 -1.51
C SER A 150 -16.55 -3.23 -1.27
N THR A 151 -17.03 -2.39 -0.34
CA THR A 151 -18.47 -2.24 -0.06
C THR A 151 -19.25 -1.74 -1.27
N VAL A 152 -18.75 -0.69 -1.92
CA VAL A 152 -19.41 -0.15 -3.13
C VAL A 152 -19.34 -1.14 -4.29
N ARG A 153 -18.25 -1.85 -4.44
CA ARG A 153 -18.09 -2.89 -5.47
C ARG A 153 -19.04 -4.06 -5.24
N ASP A 154 -19.22 -4.48 -3.99
CA ASP A 154 -20.19 -5.55 -3.65
C ASP A 154 -21.63 -5.12 -3.91
N LEU A 155 -21.97 -3.84 -3.68
CA LEU A 155 -23.25 -3.27 -4.11
C LEU A 155 -23.42 -3.39 -5.63
N ALA A 156 -22.43 -3.01 -6.39
CA ALA A 156 -22.48 -3.10 -7.85
C ALA A 156 -22.67 -4.56 -8.33
N TYR A 157 -21.99 -5.52 -7.69
CA TYR A 157 -22.21 -6.94 -8.00
C TYR A 157 -23.62 -7.41 -7.69
N ARG A 158 -24.26 -6.95 -6.60
CA ARG A 158 -25.64 -7.29 -6.26
C ARG A 158 -26.62 -6.76 -7.31
N VAL A 159 -26.42 -5.53 -7.79
CA VAL A 159 -27.22 -4.90 -8.84
C VAL A 159 -27.12 -5.71 -10.16
N ILE A 160 -25.92 -6.20 -10.50
CA ILE A 160 -25.71 -6.96 -11.75
C ILE A 160 -26.19 -8.42 -11.64
N ALA A 161 -26.04 -9.02 -10.45
CA ALA A 161 -26.33 -10.45 -10.26
C ALA A 161 -27.80 -10.74 -9.97
N ASN A 162 -28.61 -9.76 -9.60
CA ASN A 162 -30.00 -9.95 -9.24
C ASN A 162 -30.88 -8.85 -9.83
N ASP A 163 -31.63 -9.19 -10.86
CA ASP A 163 -32.55 -8.26 -11.54
C ASP A 163 -33.64 -7.70 -10.63
N ASP A 164 -33.96 -8.38 -9.51
CA ASP A 164 -34.94 -7.93 -8.51
C ASP A 164 -34.33 -7.03 -7.44
N PHE A 165 -32.99 -6.83 -7.44
CA PHE A 165 -32.33 -6.00 -6.46
C PHE A 165 -32.54 -4.51 -6.77
N VAL A 166 -33.23 -3.83 -5.88
CA VAL A 166 -33.47 -2.39 -5.99
C VAL A 166 -32.33 -1.65 -5.28
N LEU A 167 -31.65 -0.77 -6.02
CA LEU A 167 -30.63 0.09 -5.46
C LEU A 167 -31.27 1.35 -4.85
N ASP A 168 -31.87 1.20 -3.67
CA ASP A 168 -32.46 2.24 -2.87
C ASP A 168 -31.55 2.63 -1.68
N GLU A 169 -31.91 3.68 -0.96
CA GLU A 169 -31.15 4.18 0.18
C GLU A 169 -31.00 3.13 1.30
N GLU A 170 -32.03 2.29 1.53
CA GLU A 170 -32.02 1.29 2.58
C GLU A 170 -31.00 0.20 2.28
N ASN A 171 -30.98 -0.30 1.06
CA ASN A 171 -30.04 -1.32 0.61
C ASN A 171 -28.60 -0.80 0.60
N VAL A 172 -28.39 0.47 0.22
CA VAL A 172 -27.08 1.11 0.31
C VAL A 172 -26.60 1.20 1.75
N VAL A 173 -27.44 1.72 2.65
CA VAL A 173 -27.10 1.80 4.09
C VAL A 173 -26.84 0.42 4.69
N GLN A 174 -27.65 -0.58 4.32
CA GLN A 174 -27.47 -1.95 4.84
C GLN A 174 -26.14 -2.58 4.37
N ALA A 175 -25.69 -2.26 3.18
CA ALA A 175 -24.40 -2.76 2.68
C ALA A 175 -23.24 -2.27 3.55
N PHE A 176 -23.22 -0.98 3.90
CA PHE A 176 -22.18 -0.44 4.79
C PHE A 176 -22.30 -0.94 6.24
N LYS A 177 -23.51 -1.19 6.75
CA LYS A 177 -23.72 -1.74 8.09
C LYS A 177 -23.16 -3.15 8.27
N ASN A 178 -23.14 -3.93 7.22
CA ASN A 178 -22.73 -5.34 7.28
C ASN A 178 -21.21 -5.54 7.21
N VAL A 179 -20.46 -4.47 6.99
CA VAL A 179 -18.99 -4.53 6.92
C VAL A 179 -18.41 -4.29 8.31
N VAL A 180 -17.50 -5.19 8.71
CA VAL A 180 -16.66 -5.00 9.88
C VAL A 180 -15.33 -4.42 9.38
N PRO A 181 -14.94 -3.21 9.80
CA PRO A 181 -13.70 -2.60 9.34
C PRO A 181 -12.48 -3.42 9.76
N LEU A 182 -11.50 -3.48 8.89
CA LEU A 182 -10.24 -4.20 9.14
C LEU A 182 -9.36 -3.55 10.22
N SER A 183 -9.70 -2.32 10.63
CA SER A 183 -8.98 -1.55 11.66
C SER A 183 -9.40 -1.86 13.10
N GLN A 184 -10.36 -2.79 13.31
CA GLN A 184 -10.85 -3.21 14.63
C GLN A 184 -10.21 -4.50 15.11
#